data_87d70267be565fb7b7109938cfe16d2d
#
_entry.id   87d70267be565fb7b7109938cfe16d2d
#
_cell.length_a   1.000
_cell.length_b   1.000
_cell.length_c   1.000
_cell.angle_alpha   90.00
_cell.angle_beta   90.00
_cell.angle_gamma   90.00
#
_symmetry.space_group_name_H-M   'P 1'
#
loop_
_entity.id
_entity.type
_entity.pdbx_description
1 polymer ?
#
loop_
_entity_poly.entity_id
_entity_poly.type
_entity_poly.pdbx_seq_one_letter_code
_entity_poly.pdbx_strand_id
1 'polypeptide(L)'
;MSLAAMGDAAAATAPVNDYKALVCVFLYGANDHGNTVVPYDSTNYASYANIRAALATPYSQLLPLTPDVALPSGAQMALAPQLTGLKSLFDAGAMGVMLNVGTLVVPTTLAQYKAQSVPLPPKLFSHNDQQSVWQSSLAEGATSGWGGRLGDLFLNQNGTSTFTCMNVSGNAVFVSGQQAVQYQVSSSGAVKLNATASNAFGSSAVSKAMLALSQGSSSRWMENEHARIMARAIQAEAQLSSGLAGVPALSTPFNASNPLAMQLQMVARTIAARGAMGTKRQVFFVSLGGFDLHDNLVAQHPGLLTRISEALSSFHAATVELGVANQVTTFTASDFGRTLTSNGDGSDHGWGSHHFVVGGAVAGKRFFGKLPVTAVNGPDDVGQGRLLPTTSVDQLGAALATWFGVADSDLPTVFPHVRNFAAGTLPLFR
;
A
#
# COMPACT_ATOMS: atom_id res chain seq x y z
N MET A 1 5.97 34.69 -14.75
CA MET A 1 5.46 33.33 -14.86
C MET A 1 6.16 32.68 -16.05
N SER A 2 6.86 31.56 -15.86
CA SER A 2 7.54 30.88 -16.97
C SER A 2 6.51 30.09 -17.80
N LEU A 3 6.77 29.89 -19.11
CA LEU A 3 5.96 29.04 -19.98
C LEU A 3 5.78 27.60 -19.41
N ALA A 4 6.73 27.11 -18.59
CA ALA A 4 6.63 25.83 -17.90
C ALA A 4 5.49 25.84 -16.86
N ALA A 5 5.26 26.93 -16.13
CA ALA A 5 4.14 27.06 -15.18
C ALA A 5 2.77 27.15 -15.88
N MET A 6 2.73 27.50 -17.16
CA MET A 6 1.51 27.50 -17.97
C MET A 6 1.25 26.10 -18.58
N GLY A 7 2.30 25.31 -18.82
CA GLY A 7 2.19 23.91 -19.28
C GLY A 7 1.66 22.99 -18.18
N ASP A 8 2.10 23.18 -16.93
CA ASP A 8 1.61 22.42 -15.77
C ASP A 8 0.14 22.70 -15.43
N ALA A 9 -0.37 23.90 -15.75
CA ALA A 9 -1.79 24.23 -15.59
C ALA A 9 -2.70 23.55 -16.63
N ALA A 10 -2.12 23.04 -17.74
CA ALA A 10 -2.89 22.37 -18.79
C ALA A 10 -3.05 20.85 -18.56
N ALA A 11 -2.32 20.27 -17.63
CA ALA A 11 -2.42 18.87 -17.20
C ALA A 11 -3.43 18.65 -16.05
N ALA A 12 -4.36 19.59 -15.82
CA ALA A 12 -5.39 19.39 -14.83
C ALA A 12 -6.32 18.25 -15.27
N THR A 13 -6.33 17.16 -14.53
CA THR A 13 -7.33 16.10 -14.69
C THR A 13 -8.73 16.70 -14.68
N ALA A 14 -9.66 16.12 -15.48
CA ALA A 14 -11.04 16.58 -15.51
C ALA A 14 -11.63 16.69 -14.08
N PRO A 15 -12.50 17.69 -13.79
CA PRO A 15 -13.10 17.84 -12.46
C PRO A 15 -13.77 16.56 -12.00
N VAL A 16 -13.43 16.08 -10.81
CA VAL A 16 -14.05 14.89 -10.22
C VAL A 16 -15.23 15.28 -9.34
N ASN A 17 -16.33 14.58 -9.46
CA ASN A 17 -17.54 14.81 -8.67
C ASN A 17 -17.75 13.74 -7.60
N ASP A 18 -17.02 12.63 -7.66
CA ASP A 18 -17.07 11.51 -6.75
C ASP A 18 -15.90 11.53 -5.74
N TYR A 19 -16.04 10.78 -4.66
CA TYR A 19 -14.95 10.52 -3.72
C TYR A 19 -14.25 9.22 -4.08
N LYS A 20 -12.91 9.19 -3.98
CA LYS A 20 -12.14 7.94 -3.98
C LYS A 20 -10.95 8.01 -3.02
N ALA A 21 -10.69 6.88 -2.36
CA ALA A 21 -9.52 6.68 -1.50
C ALA A 21 -8.75 5.43 -1.91
N LEU A 22 -7.43 5.57 -2.02
CA LEU A 22 -6.50 4.48 -2.24
C LEU A 22 -5.68 4.26 -0.96
N VAL A 23 -5.67 3.05 -0.43
CA VAL A 23 -4.99 2.69 0.82
C VAL A 23 -3.92 1.65 0.54
N CYS A 24 -2.65 2.03 0.74
CA CYS A 24 -1.52 1.11 0.69
C CYS A 24 -1.27 0.53 2.08
N VAL A 25 -1.24 -0.80 2.18
CA VAL A 25 -0.82 -1.54 3.37
C VAL A 25 0.53 -2.17 3.08
N PHE A 26 1.60 -1.55 3.57
CA PHE A 26 2.97 -2.00 3.30
C PHE A 26 3.46 -2.97 4.37
N LEU A 27 3.86 -4.17 3.95
CA LEU A 27 4.31 -5.26 4.81
C LEU A 27 5.85 -5.27 4.80
N TYR A 28 6.47 -4.54 5.75
CA TYR A 28 7.91 -4.38 5.82
C TYR A 28 8.63 -5.66 6.28
N GLY A 29 9.66 -6.04 5.53
CA GLY A 29 10.49 -7.21 5.77
C GLY A 29 10.23 -8.37 4.81
N ALA A 30 9.46 -8.16 3.75
CA ALA A 30 9.16 -9.17 2.73
C ALA A 30 8.26 -10.32 3.26
N ASN A 31 6.95 -10.15 3.11
CA ASN A 31 5.99 -11.18 3.49
C ASN A 31 6.26 -12.50 2.76
N ASP A 32 6.25 -13.60 3.50
CA ASP A 32 6.38 -14.94 2.93
C ASP A 32 5.09 -15.32 2.17
N HIS A 33 5.09 -14.97 0.88
CA HIS A 33 3.97 -15.23 -0.01
C HIS A 33 3.69 -16.73 -0.17
N GLY A 34 4.73 -17.57 -0.09
CA GLY A 34 4.62 -19.02 -0.21
C GLY A 34 3.83 -19.67 0.93
N ASN A 35 3.82 -19.05 2.12
CA ASN A 35 2.98 -19.48 3.25
C ASN A 35 1.78 -18.55 3.49
N THR A 36 1.50 -17.64 2.56
CA THR A 36 0.33 -16.74 2.60
C THR A 36 -0.76 -17.21 1.62
N VAL A 37 -0.38 -17.47 0.36
CA VAL A 37 -1.24 -17.99 -0.70
C VAL A 37 -0.60 -19.26 -1.23
N VAL A 38 -1.14 -20.41 -0.85
CA VAL A 38 -0.52 -21.72 -0.99
C VAL A 38 -1.19 -22.49 -2.14
N PRO A 39 -0.43 -23.21 -2.99
CA PRO A 39 -1.01 -24.16 -3.94
C PRO A 39 -1.89 -25.20 -3.24
N TYR A 40 -3.05 -25.51 -3.82
CA TYR A 40 -4.03 -26.39 -3.16
C TYR A 40 -4.40 -27.63 -3.98
N ASP A 41 -4.19 -27.65 -5.29
CA ASP A 41 -4.30 -28.89 -6.03
C ASP A 41 -3.19 -29.89 -5.63
N SER A 42 -3.47 -31.18 -5.77
CA SER A 42 -2.60 -32.24 -5.23
C SER A 42 -1.17 -32.19 -5.77
N THR A 43 -0.99 -31.84 -7.04
CA THR A 43 0.34 -31.82 -7.69
C THR A 43 1.19 -30.64 -7.22
N ASN A 44 0.63 -29.43 -7.26
CA ASN A 44 1.35 -28.23 -6.88
C ASN A 44 1.53 -28.14 -5.36
N TYR A 45 0.56 -28.63 -4.57
CA TYR A 45 0.74 -28.73 -3.12
C TYR A 45 1.86 -29.71 -2.75
N ALA A 46 1.94 -30.88 -3.41
CA ALA A 46 3.02 -31.84 -3.14
C ALA A 46 4.40 -31.21 -3.45
N SER A 47 4.52 -30.46 -4.55
CA SER A 47 5.74 -29.71 -4.86
C SER A 47 6.07 -28.67 -3.78
N TYR A 48 5.08 -27.85 -3.39
CA TYR A 48 5.21 -26.87 -2.31
C TYR A 48 5.67 -27.52 -1.00
N ALA A 49 4.98 -28.58 -0.57
CA ALA A 49 5.30 -29.26 0.69
C ALA A 49 6.72 -29.86 0.70
N ASN A 50 7.14 -30.43 -0.43
CA ASN A 50 8.49 -30.96 -0.57
C ASN A 50 9.56 -29.87 -0.53
N ILE A 51 9.35 -28.72 -1.20
CA ILE A 51 10.30 -27.60 -1.22
C ILE A 51 10.38 -26.94 0.15
N ARG A 52 9.23 -26.69 0.80
CA ARG A 52 9.16 -25.99 2.09
C ARG A 52 9.51 -26.86 3.29
N ALA A 53 9.39 -28.18 3.14
CA ALA A 53 9.69 -29.15 4.20
C ALA A 53 9.02 -28.78 5.55
N ALA A 54 9.80 -28.50 6.60
CA ALA A 54 9.29 -28.12 7.93
C ALA A 54 8.51 -26.79 7.96
N LEU A 55 8.68 -25.93 6.96
CA LEU A 55 7.94 -24.67 6.87
C LEU A 55 6.55 -24.83 6.22
N ALA A 56 6.26 -25.97 5.61
CA ALA A 56 5.01 -26.18 4.88
C ALA A 56 3.79 -26.13 5.80
N THR A 57 2.81 -25.33 5.46
CA THR A 57 1.50 -25.36 6.12
C THR A 57 0.76 -26.65 5.77
N PRO A 58 0.28 -27.45 6.75
CA PRO A 58 -0.43 -28.70 6.49
C PRO A 58 -1.67 -28.50 5.58
N TYR A 59 -1.83 -29.37 4.60
CA TYR A 59 -2.92 -29.30 3.62
C TYR A 59 -4.31 -29.15 4.27
N SER A 60 -4.57 -29.92 5.33
CA SER A 60 -5.86 -29.95 6.04
C SER A 60 -6.20 -28.65 6.78
N GLN A 61 -5.22 -27.75 6.98
CA GLN A 61 -5.42 -26.47 7.66
C GLN A 61 -5.66 -25.33 6.69
N LEU A 62 -5.35 -25.50 5.40
CA LEU A 62 -5.46 -24.46 4.38
C LEU A 62 -6.93 -24.08 4.14
N LEU A 63 -7.16 -22.83 3.76
CA LEU A 63 -8.47 -22.28 3.43
C LEU A 63 -8.61 -22.20 1.90
N PRO A 64 -9.26 -23.18 1.24
CA PRO A 64 -9.35 -23.20 -0.22
C PRO A 64 -10.13 -22.03 -0.77
N LEU A 65 -9.65 -21.49 -1.89
CA LEU A 65 -10.30 -20.40 -2.63
C LEU A 65 -11.02 -20.98 -3.85
N THR A 66 -12.27 -20.56 -4.04
CA THR A 66 -13.07 -20.92 -5.21
C THR A 66 -13.29 -19.67 -6.06
N PRO A 67 -12.43 -19.40 -7.07
CA PRO A 67 -12.55 -18.21 -7.89
C PRO A 67 -13.69 -18.35 -8.91
N ASP A 68 -14.27 -17.20 -9.33
CA ASP A 68 -15.28 -17.14 -10.40
C ASP A 68 -14.67 -17.47 -11.78
N VAL A 69 -13.37 -17.29 -11.94
CA VAL A 69 -12.61 -17.67 -13.15
C VAL A 69 -11.54 -18.65 -12.74
N ALA A 70 -11.61 -19.87 -13.25
CA ALA A 70 -10.65 -20.92 -12.95
C ALA A 70 -9.22 -20.51 -13.35
N LEU A 71 -8.25 -20.92 -12.53
CA LEU A 71 -6.84 -20.80 -12.90
C LEU A 71 -6.48 -21.77 -14.04
N PRO A 72 -5.47 -21.44 -14.85
CA PRO A 72 -4.99 -22.31 -15.92
C PRO A 72 -4.63 -23.70 -15.41
N SER A 73 -4.80 -24.70 -16.27
CA SER A 73 -4.41 -26.11 -16.01
C SER A 73 -5.07 -26.74 -14.79
N GLY A 74 -6.21 -26.21 -14.33
CA GLY A 74 -6.90 -26.72 -13.15
C GLY A 74 -6.19 -26.44 -11.83
N ALA A 75 -5.23 -25.51 -11.82
CA ALA A 75 -4.54 -25.09 -10.59
C ALA A 75 -5.53 -24.55 -9.55
N GLN A 76 -5.28 -24.84 -8.29
CA GLN A 76 -6.07 -24.38 -7.16
C GLN A 76 -5.14 -23.73 -6.13
N MET A 77 -5.67 -22.72 -5.45
CA MET A 77 -4.94 -21.99 -4.41
C MET A 77 -5.79 -21.92 -3.14
N ALA A 78 -5.11 -21.81 -2.02
CA ALA A 78 -5.72 -21.62 -0.71
C ALA A 78 -5.00 -20.52 0.06
N LEU A 79 -5.64 -19.98 1.06
CA LEU A 79 -5.02 -19.07 2.02
C LEU A 79 -4.48 -19.85 3.22
N ALA A 80 -3.49 -19.28 3.89
CA ALA A 80 -3.05 -19.72 5.20
C ALA A 80 -4.22 -19.73 6.22
N PRO A 81 -4.20 -20.64 7.22
CA PRO A 81 -5.32 -20.81 8.15
C PRO A 81 -5.69 -19.57 8.96
N GLN A 82 -4.75 -18.63 9.16
CA GLN A 82 -4.97 -17.38 9.88
C GLN A 82 -5.78 -16.33 9.08
N LEU A 83 -5.93 -16.52 7.78
CA LEU A 83 -6.52 -15.55 6.87
C LEU A 83 -8.05 -15.73 6.70
N THR A 84 -8.75 -16.17 7.75
CA THR A 84 -10.20 -16.43 7.72
C THR A 84 -11.03 -15.22 7.31
N GLY A 85 -10.66 -14.04 7.79
CA GLY A 85 -11.34 -12.79 7.40
C GLY A 85 -11.13 -12.45 5.93
N LEU A 86 -9.92 -12.63 5.41
CA LEU A 86 -9.63 -12.44 3.98
C LEU A 86 -10.33 -13.50 3.11
N LYS A 87 -10.43 -14.74 3.60
CA LYS A 87 -11.23 -15.79 2.93
C LYS A 87 -12.69 -15.34 2.80
N SER A 88 -13.26 -14.79 3.87
CA SER A 88 -14.63 -14.25 3.85
C SER A 88 -14.79 -13.10 2.85
N LEU A 89 -13.81 -12.18 2.76
CA LEU A 89 -13.82 -11.10 1.78
C LEU A 89 -13.69 -11.62 0.35
N PHE A 90 -12.88 -12.66 0.13
CA PHE A 90 -12.76 -13.30 -1.19
C PHE A 90 -14.10 -13.93 -1.59
N ASP A 91 -14.71 -14.73 -0.72
CA ASP A 91 -15.98 -15.40 -0.98
C ASP A 91 -17.13 -14.41 -1.25
N ALA A 92 -17.11 -13.27 -0.55
CA ALA A 92 -18.07 -12.17 -0.76
C ALA A 92 -17.81 -11.35 -2.04
N GLY A 93 -16.74 -11.64 -2.79
CA GLY A 93 -16.39 -10.91 -4.00
C GLY A 93 -15.85 -9.50 -3.73
N ALA A 94 -15.36 -9.22 -2.52
CA ALA A 94 -14.76 -7.94 -2.14
C ALA A 94 -13.22 -7.96 -2.14
N MET A 95 -12.61 -9.11 -2.44
CA MET A 95 -11.15 -9.26 -2.50
C MET A 95 -10.74 -10.06 -3.74
N GLY A 96 -9.65 -9.61 -4.37
CA GLY A 96 -8.91 -10.36 -5.38
C GLY A 96 -7.47 -10.61 -4.93
N VAL A 97 -6.85 -11.64 -5.49
CA VAL A 97 -5.46 -12.01 -5.24
C VAL A 97 -4.61 -11.64 -6.45
N MET A 98 -3.60 -10.81 -6.23
CA MET A 98 -2.58 -10.48 -7.23
C MET A 98 -1.46 -11.50 -7.18
N LEU A 99 -1.19 -12.14 -8.29
CA LEU A 99 -0.18 -13.18 -8.40
C LEU A 99 1.14 -12.60 -8.89
N ASN A 100 2.22 -12.95 -8.20
CA ASN A 100 3.61 -12.77 -8.62
C ASN A 100 3.95 -11.36 -9.11
N VAL A 101 3.62 -10.37 -8.27
CA VAL A 101 3.97 -8.95 -8.48
C VAL A 101 5.35 -8.66 -7.92
N GLY A 102 6.13 -7.88 -8.62
CA GLY A 102 7.41 -7.39 -8.11
C GLY A 102 7.95 -6.23 -8.93
N THR A 103 9.07 -5.71 -8.50
CA THR A 103 9.75 -4.61 -9.18
C THR A 103 10.31 -5.11 -10.51
N LEU A 104 9.93 -4.46 -11.61
CA LEU A 104 10.44 -4.72 -12.96
C LEU A 104 10.59 -3.39 -13.71
N VAL A 105 11.65 -3.24 -14.47
CA VAL A 105 11.86 -2.12 -15.40
C VAL A 105 11.24 -2.43 -16.77
N VAL A 106 11.39 -3.67 -17.22
CA VAL A 106 10.83 -4.21 -18.48
C VAL A 106 10.35 -5.64 -18.23
N PRO A 107 9.47 -6.19 -19.09
CA PRO A 107 9.16 -7.62 -19.07
C PRO A 107 10.47 -8.42 -19.20
N THR A 108 10.70 -9.33 -18.27
CA THR A 108 11.98 -10.04 -18.14
C THR A 108 11.75 -11.54 -18.12
N THR A 109 12.49 -12.28 -18.95
CA THR A 109 12.53 -13.74 -18.92
C THR A 109 13.71 -14.24 -18.08
N LEU A 110 13.66 -15.50 -17.63
CA LEU A 110 14.77 -16.11 -16.89
C LEU A 110 16.10 -16.07 -17.67
N ALA A 111 16.05 -16.28 -18.99
CA ALA A 111 17.22 -16.20 -19.86
C ALA A 111 17.82 -14.78 -19.89
N GLN A 112 16.97 -13.77 -20.01
CA GLN A 112 17.39 -12.37 -19.98
C GLN A 112 17.97 -11.96 -18.62
N TYR A 113 17.34 -12.41 -17.53
CA TYR A 113 17.86 -12.20 -16.17
C TYR A 113 19.26 -12.79 -16.02
N LYS A 114 19.43 -14.06 -16.39
CA LYS A 114 20.74 -14.75 -16.29
C LYS A 114 21.81 -14.12 -17.18
N ALA A 115 21.44 -13.67 -18.35
CA ALA A 115 22.34 -13.01 -19.28
C ALA A 115 22.55 -11.51 -18.97
N GLN A 116 21.80 -10.94 -18.01
CA GLN A 116 21.78 -9.50 -17.73
C GLN A 116 21.60 -8.63 -19.00
N SER A 117 20.78 -9.11 -19.93
CA SER A 117 20.61 -8.50 -21.25
C SER A 117 19.50 -7.45 -21.30
N VAL A 118 18.82 -7.20 -20.21
CA VAL A 118 17.78 -6.17 -20.06
C VAL A 118 18.00 -5.37 -18.78
N PRO A 119 17.47 -4.13 -18.68
CA PRO A 119 17.52 -3.36 -17.45
C PRO A 119 16.81 -4.08 -16.30
N LEU A 120 17.48 -4.22 -15.18
CA LEU A 120 16.93 -4.80 -13.96
C LEU A 120 16.77 -3.72 -12.88
N PRO A 121 15.87 -3.90 -11.91
CA PRO A 121 15.81 -3.04 -10.74
C PRO A 121 17.15 -3.03 -9.99
N PRO A 122 17.54 -1.89 -9.41
CA PRO A 122 18.82 -1.80 -8.69
C PRO A 122 18.80 -2.69 -7.45
N LYS A 123 19.94 -3.28 -7.13
CA LYS A 123 20.21 -4.04 -5.89
C LYS A 123 19.03 -4.96 -5.48
N LEU A 124 18.64 -5.84 -6.38
CA LEU A 124 17.65 -6.88 -6.10
C LEU A 124 17.97 -7.58 -4.78
N PHE A 125 16.93 -7.93 -4.01
CA PHE A 125 17.03 -8.60 -2.72
C PHE A 125 17.54 -7.73 -1.56
N SER A 126 17.76 -6.42 -1.76
CA SER A 126 18.05 -5.46 -0.70
C SER A 126 16.75 -4.77 -0.23
N HIS A 127 16.46 -4.79 1.06
CA HIS A 127 15.24 -4.17 1.61
C HIS A 127 15.13 -2.68 1.25
N ASN A 128 16.16 -1.88 1.58
CA ASN A 128 16.11 -0.43 1.36
C ASN A 128 15.86 -0.07 -0.10
N ASP A 129 16.58 -0.73 -1.01
CA ASP A 129 16.46 -0.47 -2.43
C ASP A 129 15.10 -0.92 -2.97
N GLN A 130 14.66 -2.13 -2.64
CA GLN A 130 13.41 -2.66 -3.17
C GLN A 130 12.18 -1.99 -2.54
N GLN A 131 12.24 -1.57 -1.27
CA GLN A 131 11.23 -0.69 -0.68
C GLN A 131 11.11 0.62 -1.46
N SER A 132 12.24 1.24 -1.83
CA SER A 132 12.24 2.46 -2.64
C SER A 132 11.64 2.20 -4.01
N VAL A 133 12.10 1.17 -4.73
CA VAL A 133 11.58 0.84 -6.07
C VAL A 133 10.09 0.50 -6.03
N TRP A 134 9.64 -0.24 -5.03
CA TRP A 134 8.21 -0.58 -4.86
C TRP A 134 7.34 0.65 -4.62
N GLN A 135 7.82 1.59 -3.80
CA GLN A 135 7.09 2.80 -3.43
C GLN A 135 7.22 3.94 -4.45
N SER A 136 8.27 3.94 -5.26
CA SER A 136 8.57 5.09 -6.13
C SER A 136 8.85 4.74 -7.59
N SER A 137 9.02 3.47 -7.95
CA SER A 137 9.60 3.01 -9.23
C SER A 137 11.02 3.53 -9.49
N LEU A 138 11.71 4.05 -8.46
CA LEU A 138 13.05 4.65 -8.53
C LEU A 138 13.98 4.02 -7.49
N ALA A 139 15.29 4.14 -7.71
CA ALA A 139 16.31 3.67 -6.78
C ALA A 139 16.23 4.35 -5.40
N GLU A 140 16.97 3.80 -4.42
CA GLU A 140 17.13 4.39 -3.09
C GLU A 140 17.56 5.88 -3.20
N GLY A 141 16.99 6.73 -2.33
CA GLY A 141 17.16 8.17 -2.37
C GLY A 141 16.07 8.91 -3.16
N ALA A 142 15.05 8.18 -3.66
CA ALA A 142 13.89 8.81 -4.26
C ALA A 142 13.19 9.76 -3.28
N THR A 143 12.85 10.95 -3.74
CA THR A 143 12.17 11.99 -2.96
C THR A 143 10.66 12.00 -3.16
N SER A 144 10.15 11.29 -4.18
CA SER A 144 8.71 11.16 -4.45
C SER A 144 8.32 9.72 -4.73
N GLY A 145 7.18 9.29 -4.20
CA GLY A 145 6.58 8.00 -4.44
C GLY A 145 5.41 8.08 -5.41
N TRP A 146 5.00 6.93 -5.96
CA TRP A 146 3.92 6.92 -6.94
C TRP A 146 2.55 7.29 -6.34
N GLY A 147 2.31 6.99 -5.06
CA GLY A 147 1.11 7.47 -4.36
C GLY A 147 1.10 8.98 -4.18
N GLY A 148 2.26 9.60 -3.92
CA GLY A 148 2.42 11.06 -3.85
C GLY A 148 2.27 11.72 -5.23
N ARG A 149 2.90 11.15 -6.29
CA ARG A 149 2.72 11.63 -7.68
C ARG A 149 1.27 11.48 -8.15
N LEU A 150 0.59 10.43 -7.70
CA LEU A 150 -0.85 10.29 -7.88
C LEU A 150 -1.60 11.43 -7.20
N GLY A 151 -1.21 11.76 -5.95
CA GLY A 151 -1.77 12.90 -5.21
C GLY A 151 -1.54 14.23 -5.92
N ASP A 152 -0.37 14.47 -6.52
CA ASP A 152 -0.06 15.70 -7.26
C ASP A 152 -1.10 16.02 -8.32
N LEU A 153 -1.59 15.02 -9.05
CA LEU A 153 -2.59 15.18 -10.11
C LEU A 153 -3.96 15.65 -9.58
N PHE A 154 -4.24 15.47 -8.30
CA PHE A 154 -5.56 15.75 -7.70
C PHE A 154 -5.55 16.84 -6.62
N LEU A 155 -4.43 17.54 -6.38
CA LEU A 155 -4.34 18.59 -5.37
C LEU A 155 -5.43 19.65 -5.54
N ASN A 156 -5.68 20.08 -6.78
CA ASN A 156 -6.65 21.10 -7.11
C ASN A 156 -8.12 20.61 -7.12
N GLN A 157 -8.32 19.30 -6.98
CA GLN A 157 -9.66 18.69 -6.92
C GLN A 157 -10.23 18.66 -5.50
N ASN A 158 -9.34 18.75 -4.48
CA ASN A 158 -9.69 18.84 -3.07
C ASN A 158 -9.90 20.28 -2.65
N GLY A 159 -10.82 20.54 -1.73
CA GLY A 159 -11.00 21.87 -1.11
C GLY A 159 -9.78 22.29 -0.28
N THR A 160 -9.01 21.31 0.23
CA THR A 160 -7.67 21.50 0.79
C THR A 160 -6.74 20.41 0.29
N SER A 161 -5.57 20.80 -0.20
CA SER A 161 -4.54 19.86 -0.67
C SER A 161 -3.86 19.09 0.46
N THR A 162 -3.89 19.61 1.70
CA THR A 162 -3.18 19.10 2.86
C THR A 162 -3.49 17.63 3.17
N PHE A 163 -4.74 17.20 2.98
CA PHE A 163 -5.18 15.84 3.32
C PHE A 163 -5.30 14.92 2.10
N THR A 164 -4.65 15.27 1.00
CA THR A 164 -4.62 14.43 -0.22
C THR A 164 -3.74 13.20 0.00
N CYS A 165 -2.56 13.36 0.58
CA CYS A 165 -1.60 12.29 0.86
C CYS A 165 -1.40 12.17 2.38
N MET A 166 -1.84 11.07 2.96
CA MET A 166 -1.83 10.88 4.42
C MET A 166 -1.07 9.63 4.83
N ASN A 167 -0.25 9.76 5.88
CA ASN A 167 0.56 8.69 6.42
C ASN A 167 0.22 8.45 7.89
N VAL A 168 -0.14 7.21 8.24
CA VAL A 168 -0.48 6.83 9.61
C VAL A 168 0.63 6.03 10.31
N SER A 169 1.68 5.67 9.57
CA SER A 169 2.76 4.80 10.06
C SER A 169 4.14 5.46 10.14
N GLY A 170 4.21 6.79 10.09
CA GLY A 170 5.49 7.55 10.08
C GLY A 170 5.81 8.12 8.70
N ASN A 171 7.08 8.17 8.30
CA ASN A 171 7.49 8.66 6.99
C ASN A 171 7.55 7.52 5.97
N ALA A 172 6.94 7.76 4.78
CA ALA A 172 7.07 6.86 3.64
C ALA A 172 7.20 7.67 2.35
N VAL A 173 8.16 7.28 1.50
CA VAL A 173 8.33 7.92 0.19
C VAL A 173 7.07 7.73 -0.67
N PHE A 174 6.34 6.65 -0.49
CA PHE A 174 5.11 6.34 -1.22
C PHE A 174 4.14 7.51 -1.34
N VAL A 175 3.85 8.24 -0.26
CA VAL A 175 2.89 9.34 -0.21
C VAL A 175 3.54 10.74 -0.33
N SER A 176 4.84 10.81 -0.61
CA SER A 176 5.52 12.07 -0.94
C SER A 176 5.41 12.36 -2.43
N GLY A 177 4.78 13.46 -2.82
CA GLY A 177 4.70 13.92 -4.20
C GLY A 177 5.83 14.88 -4.56
N GLN A 178 5.77 15.42 -5.75
CA GLN A 178 6.60 16.58 -6.16
C GLN A 178 6.05 17.88 -5.57
N GLN A 179 4.72 17.97 -5.44
CA GLN A 179 3.99 19.10 -4.86
C GLN A 179 3.19 18.66 -3.62
N ALA A 180 2.62 17.47 -3.63
CA ALA A 180 1.90 16.90 -2.51
C ALA A 180 2.84 16.60 -1.35
N VAL A 181 2.63 17.29 -0.26
CA VAL A 181 3.34 17.04 1.01
C VAL A 181 2.52 16.04 1.81
N GLN A 182 3.17 14.97 2.28
CA GLN A 182 2.48 14.01 3.13
C GLN A 182 2.06 14.65 4.47
N TYR A 183 0.81 14.43 4.87
CA TYR A 183 0.33 14.77 6.20
C TYR A 183 0.43 13.54 7.11
N GLN A 184 1.18 13.68 8.21
CA GLN A 184 1.31 12.61 9.19
C GLN A 184 0.20 12.69 10.23
N VAL A 185 -0.43 11.56 10.49
CA VAL A 185 -1.41 11.38 11.55
C VAL A 185 -1.05 10.12 12.36
N SER A 186 -1.22 10.16 13.67
CA SER A 186 -1.05 8.97 14.49
C SER A 186 -2.33 8.13 14.52
N SER A 187 -2.23 6.87 14.92
CA SER A 187 -3.42 6.02 15.13
C SER A 187 -4.39 6.57 16.20
N SER A 188 -3.93 7.52 17.05
CA SER A 188 -4.76 8.19 18.05
C SER A 188 -5.32 9.55 17.60
N GLY A 189 -4.93 10.05 16.43
CA GLY A 189 -5.41 11.33 15.89
C GLY A 189 -4.31 12.24 15.38
N ALA A 190 -4.67 13.50 15.14
CA ALA A 190 -3.73 14.52 14.68
C ALA A 190 -2.59 14.73 15.69
N VAL A 191 -1.37 14.87 15.17
CA VAL A 191 -0.19 15.10 16.01
C VAL A 191 -0.16 16.56 16.41
N LYS A 192 -0.42 16.82 17.70
CA LYS A 192 -0.40 18.17 18.28
C LYS A 192 1.02 18.64 18.53
N LEU A 193 1.27 19.90 18.23
CA LEU A 193 2.49 20.56 18.68
C LEU A 193 2.38 20.88 20.18
N ASN A 194 3.29 20.38 21.00
CA ASN A 194 3.28 20.64 22.45
C ASN A 194 3.27 22.15 22.78
N ALA A 195 3.90 22.97 21.93
CA ALA A 195 3.90 24.42 22.07
C ALA A 195 2.53 25.09 21.92
N THR A 196 1.55 24.39 21.28
CA THR A 196 0.17 24.89 21.11
C THR A 196 -0.77 24.39 22.21
N ALA A 197 -0.28 23.55 23.14
CA ALA A 197 -1.05 23.14 24.30
C ALA A 197 -1.49 24.37 25.10
N SER A 198 -2.68 24.34 25.71
CA SER A 198 -3.27 25.48 26.45
C SER A 198 -2.39 25.96 27.61
N ASN A 199 -1.52 25.12 28.15
CA ASN A 199 -0.63 25.39 29.28
C ASN A 199 0.75 24.75 29.06
N ALA A 200 1.54 25.26 28.08
CA ALA A 200 2.92 24.85 27.92
C ALA A 200 3.74 25.25 29.16
N PHE A 201 4.51 24.29 29.69
CA PHE A 201 5.28 24.45 30.93
C PHE A 201 4.46 25.03 32.12
N GLY A 202 3.16 24.67 32.18
CA GLY A 202 2.26 25.12 33.26
C GLY A 202 1.75 26.57 33.12
N SER A 203 2.00 27.20 31.98
CA SER A 203 1.60 28.63 31.77
C SER A 203 0.93 28.83 30.40
N SER A 204 -0.26 29.43 30.43
CA SER A 204 -0.97 29.82 29.21
C SER A 204 -0.31 31.05 28.53
N ALA A 205 0.41 31.87 29.27
CA ALA A 205 1.15 32.98 28.69
C ALA A 205 2.34 32.48 27.87
N VAL A 206 3.03 31.45 28.33
CA VAL A 206 4.10 30.77 27.57
C VAL A 206 3.55 30.17 26.28
N SER A 207 2.43 29.47 26.32
CA SER A 207 1.79 28.91 25.12
C SER A 207 1.45 29.97 24.08
N LYS A 208 0.87 31.09 24.53
CA LYS A 208 0.55 32.25 23.66
C LYS A 208 1.79 32.88 23.05
N ALA A 209 2.85 33.08 23.86
CA ALA A 209 4.13 33.64 23.37
C ALA A 209 4.80 32.69 22.35
N MET A 210 4.86 31.38 22.61
CA MET A 210 5.43 30.39 21.69
C MET A 210 4.65 30.35 20.38
N LEU A 211 3.32 30.40 20.44
CA LEU A 211 2.46 30.42 19.26
C LEU A 211 2.69 31.67 18.43
N ALA A 212 2.76 32.85 19.08
CA ALA A 212 3.03 34.11 18.41
C ALA A 212 4.43 34.16 17.76
N LEU A 213 5.44 33.63 18.43
CA LEU A 213 6.80 33.52 17.87
C LEU A 213 6.85 32.54 16.68
N SER A 214 6.14 31.41 16.76
CA SER A 214 6.14 30.38 15.68
C SER A 214 5.39 30.84 14.43
N GLN A 215 4.52 31.83 14.53
CA GLN A 215 3.72 32.37 13.42
C GLN A 215 4.05 33.81 13.08
N GLY A 216 5.06 34.40 13.76
CA GLY A 216 5.46 35.77 13.57
C GLY A 216 6.02 36.02 12.17
N SER A 217 5.72 37.23 11.62
CA SER A 217 6.35 37.66 10.37
C SER A 217 7.77 38.20 10.64
N SER A 218 8.68 37.98 9.72
CA SER A 218 10.06 38.42 9.75
C SER A 218 10.46 39.04 8.40
N SER A 219 11.42 39.92 8.39
CA SER A 219 12.04 40.39 7.14
C SER A 219 12.98 39.37 6.51
N ARG A 220 13.32 38.30 7.25
CA ARG A 220 14.18 37.23 6.78
C ARG A 220 13.34 36.13 6.10
N TRP A 221 13.71 35.79 4.87
CA TRP A 221 12.96 34.84 4.06
C TRP A 221 12.78 33.46 4.73
N MET A 222 13.84 32.88 5.29
CA MET A 222 13.81 31.56 5.96
C MET A 222 12.89 31.54 7.18
N GLU A 223 12.92 32.62 8.00
CA GLU A 223 12.07 32.74 9.18
C GLU A 223 10.60 32.89 8.78
N ASN A 224 10.29 33.63 7.72
CA ASN A 224 8.93 33.74 7.19
C ASN A 224 8.41 32.40 6.63
N GLU A 225 9.24 31.67 5.90
CA GLU A 225 8.81 30.36 5.38
C GLU A 225 8.59 29.36 6.51
N HIS A 226 9.47 29.37 7.54
CA HIS A 226 9.25 28.56 8.74
C HIS A 226 7.91 28.91 9.42
N ALA A 227 7.63 30.22 9.63
CA ALA A 227 6.37 30.66 10.23
C ALA A 227 5.14 30.25 9.40
N ARG A 228 5.22 30.29 8.06
CA ARG A 228 4.15 29.81 7.17
C ARG A 228 3.93 28.29 7.29
N ILE A 229 5.02 27.50 7.36
CA ILE A 229 4.95 26.04 7.54
C ILE A 229 4.28 25.72 8.89
N MET A 230 4.70 26.41 9.97
CA MET A 230 4.12 26.23 11.30
C MET A 230 2.64 26.60 11.35
N ALA A 231 2.26 27.73 10.75
CA ALA A 231 0.87 28.15 10.69
C ALA A 231 0.00 27.12 9.93
N ARG A 232 0.47 26.62 8.79
CA ARG A 232 -0.22 25.55 8.03
C ARG A 232 -0.35 24.27 8.84
N ALA A 233 0.69 23.84 9.53
CA ALA A 233 0.67 22.63 10.37
C ALA A 233 -0.36 22.73 11.50
N ILE A 234 -0.40 23.89 12.20
CA ILE A 234 -1.36 24.15 13.29
C ILE A 234 -2.80 24.19 12.75
N GLN A 235 -3.01 24.85 11.61
CA GLN A 235 -4.33 24.90 10.98
C GLN A 235 -4.81 23.53 10.53
N ALA A 236 -3.93 22.73 9.93
CA ALA A 236 -4.24 21.37 9.50
C ALA A 236 -4.56 20.45 10.69
N GLU A 237 -3.80 20.57 11.80
CA GLU A 237 -4.11 19.83 13.04
C GLU A 237 -5.50 20.19 13.56
N ALA A 238 -5.81 21.48 13.68
CA ALA A 238 -7.11 21.94 14.16
C ALA A 238 -8.26 21.49 13.24
N GLN A 239 -8.07 21.55 11.92
CA GLN A 239 -9.07 21.10 10.92
C GLN A 239 -9.32 19.60 11.02
N LEU A 240 -8.26 18.79 11.10
CA LEU A 240 -8.40 17.33 11.24
C LEU A 240 -9.05 16.98 12.58
N SER A 241 -8.59 17.57 13.68
CA SER A 241 -9.16 17.34 15.03
C SER A 241 -10.65 17.68 15.08
N SER A 242 -11.05 18.82 14.52
CA SER A 242 -12.45 19.22 14.42
C SER A 242 -13.26 18.30 13.54
N GLY A 243 -12.73 17.92 12.37
CA GLY A 243 -13.37 16.95 11.47
C GLY A 243 -13.59 15.60 12.12
N LEU A 244 -12.59 15.07 12.83
CA LEU A 244 -12.69 13.80 13.55
C LEU A 244 -13.65 13.85 14.75
N ALA A 245 -13.75 14.98 15.43
CA ALA A 245 -14.70 15.18 16.52
C ALA A 245 -16.16 15.23 16.05
N GLY A 246 -16.40 15.66 14.80
CA GLY A 246 -17.72 15.70 14.20
C GLY A 246 -18.19 14.37 13.62
N VAL A 247 -17.34 13.33 13.61
CA VAL A 247 -17.70 12.01 13.05
C VAL A 247 -18.23 11.11 14.18
N PRO A 248 -19.38 10.43 13.98
CA PRO A 248 -19.86 9.40 14.89
C PRO A 248 -18.82 8.30 15.10
N ALA A 249 -18.81 7.68 16.28
CA ALA A 249 -17.97 6.51 16.50
C ALA A 249 -18.39 5.39 15.54
N LEU A 250 -17.38 4.69 14.99
CA LEU A 250 -17.64 3.52 14.17
C LEU A 250 -18.21 2.39 15.02
N SER A 251 -19.26 1.73 14.54
CA SER A 251 -19.81 0.53 15.16
C SER A 251 -18.97 -0.71 14.86
N THR A 252 -18.28 -0.69 13.71
CA THR A 252 -17.33 -1.76 13.34
C THR A 252 -16.20 -1.87 14.37
N PRO A 253 -15.98 -3.07 14.96
CA PRO A 253 -14.92 -3.27 15.94
C PRO A 253 -13.55 -3.33 15.26
N PHE A 254 -12.55 -2.72 15.94
CA PHE A 254 -11.13 -2.84 15.60
C PHE A 254 -10.37 -3.36 16.82
N ASN A 255 -9.51 -4.37 16.60
CA ASN A 255 -8.71 -4.93 17.68
C ASN A 255 -7.64 -3.92 18.13
N ALA A 256 -7.79 -3.39 19.35
CA ALA A 256 -6.90 -2.36 19.91
C ALA A 256 -5.44 -2.85 20.11
N SER A 257 -5.21 -4.15 20.24
CA SER A 257 -3.87 -4.74 20.34
C SER A 257 -3.21 -5.00 18.97
N ASN A 258 -3.93 -4.77 17.88
CA ASN A 258 -3.42 -4.90 16.51
C ASN A 258 -3.03 -3.52 15.96
N PRO A 259 -1.73 -3.20 15.85
CA PRO A 259 -1.30 -1.86 15.42
C PRO A 259 -1.75 -1.50 14.01
N LEU A 260 -1.87 -2.48 13.10
CA LEU A 260 -2.39 -2.24 11.74
C LEU A 260 -3.90 -1.93 11.77
N ALA A 261 -4.67 -2.63 12.64
CA ALA A 261 -6.09 -2.35 12.79
C ALA A 261 -6.33 -0.92 13.31
N MET A 262 -5.52 -0.45 14.25
CA MET A 262 -5.62 0.92 14.78
C MET A 262 -5.25 1.99 13.75
N GLN A 263 -4.25 1.73 12.89
CA GLN A 263 -3.93 2.61 11.77
C GLN A 263 -5.11 2.67 10.79
N LEU A 264 -5.66 1.53 10.39
CA LEU A 264 -6.80 1.46 9.47
C LEU A 264 -8.09 2.04 10.08
N GLN A 265 -8.29 1.95 11.39
CA GLN A 265 -9.37 2.65 12.08
C GLN A 265 -9.23 4.16 11.91
N MET A 266 -8.02 4.71 12.05
CA MET A 266 -7.78 6.13 11.82
C MET A 266 -8.03 6.53 10.37
N VAL A 267 -7.63 5.70 9.40
CA VAL A 267 -7.97 5.90 7.98
C VAL A 267 -9.49 5.95 7.80
N ALA A 268 -10.24 4.99 8.36
CA ALA A 268 -11.71 4.96 8.26
C ALA A 268 -12.36 6.21 8.86
N ARG A 269 -11.90 6.66 10.04
CA ARG A 269 -12.38 7.91 10.67
C ARG A 269 -12.05 9.14 9.83
N THR A 270 -10.88 9.19 9.22
CA THR A 270 -10.48 10.27 8.30
C THR A 270 -11.36 10.28 7.04
N ILE A 271 -11.65 9.11 6.47
CA ILE A 271 -12.59 8.97 5.34
C ILE A 271 -14.00 9.41 5.75
N ALA A 272 -14.45 9.10 6.95
CA ALA A 272 -15.74 9.56 7.47
C ALA A 272 -15.80 11.10 7.56
N ALA A 273 -14.69 11.74 7.92
CA ALA A 273 -14.55 13.21 8.01
C ALA A 273 -14.31 13.90 6.65
N ARG A 274 -14.28 13.18 5.51
CA ARG A 274 -13.94 13.70 4.17
C ARG A 274 -14.72 14.96 3.78
N GLY A 275 -16.01 15.02 4.13
CA GLY A 275 -16.87 16.19 3.84
C GLY A 275 -16.39 17.44 4.58
N ALA A 276 -16.09 17.34 5.87
CA ALA A 276 -15.58 18.44 6.69
C ALA A 276 -14.18 18.90 6.24
N MET A 277 -13.39 17.98 5.68
CA MET A 277 -12.06 18.28 5.11
C MET A 277 -12.11 18.74 3.66
N GLY A 278 -13.26 18.65 2.99
CA GLY A 278 -13.41 19.00 1.58
C GLY A 278 -12.60 18.11 0.63
N THR A 279 -12.36 16.84 0.99
CA THR A 279 -11.53 15.94 0.20
C THR A 279 -12.37 15.07 -0.73
N LYS A 280 -11.94 14.95 -1.98
CA LYS A 280 -12.52 14.08 -3.02
C LYS A 280 -11.57 12.96 -3.42
N ARG A 281 -10.26 13.15 -3.28
CA ARG A 281 -9.22 12.18 -3.59
C ARG A 281 -8.24 12.09 -2.43
N GLN A 282 -8.03 10.89 -1.90
CA GLN A 282 -7.11 10.66 -0.80
C GLN A 282 -6.26 9.42 -1.04
N VAL A 283 -4.97 9.53 -0.78
CA VAL A 283 -4.02 8.41 -0.80
C VAL A 283 -3.49 8.21 0.62
N PHE A 284 -3.64 7.01 1.14
CA PHE A 284 -3.22 6.66 2.49
C PHE A 284 -2.10 5.63 2.48
N PHE A 285 -1.22 5.74 3.47
CA PHE A 285 -0.20 4.75 3.74
C PHE A 285 -0.29 4.27 5.19
N VAL A 286 -0.35 2.96 5.35
CA VAL A 286 -0.26 2.26 6.64
C VAL A 286 0.73 1.12 6.51
N SER A 287 1.30 0.63 7.60
CA SER A 287 2.28 -0.45 7.53
C SER A 287 2.25 -1.39 8.72
N LEU A 288 2.77 -2.60 8.47
CA LEU A 288 3.06 -3.60 9.47
C LEU A 288 4.46 -4.16 9.19
N GLY A 289 5.35 -4.13 10.17
CA GLY A 289 6.70 -4.72 10.07
C GLY A 289 6.78 -6.11 10.69
N GLY A 290 7.97 -6.70 10.59
CA GLY A 290 8.29 -7.99 11.22
C GLY A 290 8.26 -9.19 10.27
N PHE A 291 8.21 -8.97 8.96
CA PHE A 291 8.15 -10.07 7.97
C PHE A 291 9.51 -10.61 7.54
N ASP A 292 10.60 -10.01 7.98
CA ASP A 292 11.97 -10.48 7.65
C ASP A 292 12.35 -11.71 8.49
N LEU A 293 11.67 -12.81 8.23
CA LEU A 293 11.75 -14.03 9.01
C LEU A 293 12.78 -15.00 8.41
N HIS A 294 14.05 -14.72 8.69
CA HIS A 294 15.15 -15.63 8.37
C HIS A 294 15.23 -16.82 9.32
N ASP A 295 14.57 -16.71 10.48
CA ASP A 295 14.44 -17.75 11.50
C ASP A 295 13.04 -17.70 12.12
N ASN A 296 12.66 -18.76 12.83
CA ASN A 296 11.38 -18.86 13.58
C ASN A 296 10.12 -18.51 12.76
N LEU A 297 10.13 -18.73 11.44
CA LEU A 297 9.05 -18.35 10.54
C LEU A 297 7.73 -19.02 10.94
N VAL A 298 7.75 -20.32 11.24
CA VAL A 298 6.54 -21.07 11.61
C VAL A 298 5.89 -20.54 12.89
N ALA A 299 6.69 -20.02 13.82
CA ALA A 299 6.20 -19.48 15.09
C ALA A 299 5.68 -18.04 14.94
N GLN A 300 6.30 -17.20 14.11
CA GLN A 300 6.03 -15.76 14.05
C GLN A 300 5.08 -15.35 12.93
N HIS A 301 5.22 -15.92 11.74
CA HIS A 301 4.43 -15.54 10.57
C HIS A 301 2.91 -15.68 10.75
N PRO A 302 2.39 -16.74 11.41
CA PRO A 302 0.97 -16.86 11.71
C PRO A 302 0.38 -15.65 12.44
N GLY A 303 1.08 -15.12 13.43
CA GLY A 303 0.64 -13.93 14.17
C GLY A 303 0.57 -12.68 13.31
N LEU A 304 1.49 -12.51 12.35
CA LEU A 304 1.47 -11.41 11.39
C LEU A 304 0.30 -11.54 10.41
N LEU A 305 0.05 -12.74 9.90
CA LEU A 305 -1.09 -13.02 9.01
C LEU A 305 -2.44 -12.79 9.71
N THR A 306 -2.56 -13.17 11.00
CA THR A 306 -3.76 -12.87 11.80
C THR A 306 -4.00 -11.37 11.86
N ARG A 307 -2.95 -10.57 12.13
CA ARG A 307 -3.06 -9.10 12.17
C ARG A 307 -3.52 -8.51 10.84
N ILE A 308 -2.99 -9.00 9.72
CA ILE A 308 -3.44 -8.57 8.37
C ILE A 308 -4.92 -8.91 8.18
N SER A 309 -5.31 -10.14 8.46
CA SER A 309 -6.67 -10.65 8.25
C SER A 309 -7.70 -9.83 9.04
N GLU A 310 -7.47 -9.64 10.34
CA GLU A 310 -8.34 -8.84 11.21
C GLU A 310 -8.43 -7.38 10.75
N ALA A 311 -7.29 -6.76 10.49
CA ALA A 311 -7.22 -5.34 10.16
C ALA A 311 -7.93 -5.02 8.83
N LEU A 312 -7.69 -5.81 7.78
CA LEU A 312 -8.31 -5.61 6.47
C LEU A 312 -9.80 -5.92 6.50
N SER A 313 -10.22 -6.95 7.24
CA SER A 313 -11.64 -7.29 7.37
C SER A 313 -12.42 -6.21 8.11
N SER A 314 -11.90 -5.74 9.25
CA SER A 314 -12.51 -4.63 9.99
C SER A 314 -12.55 -3.34 9.16
N PHE A 315 -11.47 -3.03 8.42
CA PHE A 315 -11.44 -1.84 7.60
C PHE A 315 -12.46 -1.90 6.46
N HIS A 316 -12.55 -3.03 5.76
CA HIS A 316 -13.59 -3.18 4.72
C HIS A 316 -14.99 -3.07 5.30
N ALA A 317 -15.26 -3.70 6.45
CA ALA A 317 -16.56 -3.57 7.14
C ALA A 317 -16.87 -2.10 7.50
N ALA A 318 -15.88 -1.35 7.98
CA ALA A 318 -16.04 0.08 8.24
C ALA A 318 -16.33 0.89 6.97
N THR A 319 -15.73 0.55 5.81
CA THR A 319 -16.08 1.23 4.54
C THR A 319 -17.51 0.93 4.09
N VAL A 320 -18.02 -0.27 4.38
CA VAL A 320 -19.43 -0.63 4.17
C VAL A 320 -20.35 0.16 5.11
N GLU A 321 -20.02 0.21 6.41
CA GLU A 321 -20.74 1.02 7.41
C GLU A 321 -20.84 2.49 6.99
N LEU A 322 -19.76 3.05 6.45
CA LEU A 322 -19.68 4.43 5.98
C LEU A 322 -20.35 4.66 4.60
N GLY A 323 -20.86 3.62 3.94
CA GLY A 323 -21.47 3.70 2.62
C GLY A 323 -20.49 4.04 1.50
N VAL A 324 -19.18 3.75 1.66
CA VAL A 324 -18.11 4.11 0.71
C VAL A 324 -17.30 2.91 0.20
N ALA A 325 -17.78 1.70 0.39
CA ALA A 325 -17.04 0.50 0.01
C ALA A 325 -16.59 0.49 -1.46
N ASN A 326 -17.41 1.03 -2.38
CA ASN A 326 -17.06 1.12 -3.81
C ASN A 326 -16.10 2.27 -4.15
N GLN A 327 -15.88 3.18 -3.21
CA GLN A 327 -15.01 4.35 -3.36
C GLN A 327 -13.67 4.19 -2.64
N VAL A 328 -13.48 3.08 -1.93
CA VAL A 328 -12.23 2.79 -1.20
C VAL A 328 -11.64 1.48 -1.72
N THR A 329 -10.40 1.57 -2.19
CA THR A 329 -9.61 0.40 -2.57
C THR A 329 -8.37 0.31 -1.70
N THR A 330 -8.16 -0.86 -1.11
CA THR A 330 -6.99 -1.19 -0.30
C THR A 330 -6.17 -2.24 -1.02
N PHE A 331 -4.87 -2.08 -1.06
CA PHE A 331 -3.97 -3.11 -1.60
C PHE A 331 -2.80 -3.35 -0.64
N THR A 332 -2.30 -4.58 -0.60
CA THR A 332 -1.07 -4.89 0.12
C THR A 332 0.14 -4.73 -0.78
N ALA A 333 1.26 -4.38 -0.20
CA ALA A 333 2.58 -4.24 -0.81
C ALA A 333 3.63 -4.79 0.14
N SER A 334 4.80 -5.14 -0.36
CA SER A 334 5.93 -5.59 0.46
C SER A 334 7.23 -5.29 -0.27
N ASP A 335 8.36 -5.37 0.41
CA ASP A 335 9.69 -5.13 -0.17
C ASP A 335 9.91 -6.02 -1.41
N PHE A 336 9.65 -7.31 -1.24
CA PHE A 336 9.72 -8.38 -2.23
C PHE A 336 9.01 -9.63 -1.68
N GLY A 337 9.01 -10.74 -2.41
CA GLY A 337 8.65 -12.07 -1.90
C GLY A 337 9.83 -12.77 -1.22
N ARG A 338 9.60 -13.93 -0.62
CA ARG A 338 10.64 -14.77 0.00
C ARG A 338 10.99 -15.95 -0.90
N THR A 339 12.14 -16.59 -0.65
CA THR A 339 12.52 -17.84 -1.32
C THR A 339 11.49 -18.93 -1.05
N LEU A 340 11.23 -19.78 -2.05
CA LEU A 340 10.46 -21.00 -1.83
C LEU A 340 11.22 -22.00 -0.95
N THR A 341 12.55 -22.05 -1.06
CA THR A 341 13.37 -22.93 -0.21
C THR A 341 13.48 -22.40 1.21
N SER A 342 13.57 -23.31 2.16
CA SER A 342 13.95 -23.01 3.54
C SER A 342 15.46 -22.80 3.68
N ASN A 343 15.88 -21.92 4.58
CA ASN A 343 17.28 -21.79 5.02
C ASN A 343 17.55 -22.52 6.35
N GLY A 344 16.57 -23.30 6.84
CA GLY A 344 16.56 -24.01 8.12
C GLY A 344 15.19 -23.92 8.76
N ASP A 345 14.89 -22.82 9.45
CA ASP A 345 13.60 -22.54 10.10
C ASP A 345 12.93 -21.23 9.65
N GLY A 346 13.51 -20.62 8.60
CA GLY A 346 12.99 -19.43 7.90
C GLY A 346 13.20 -19.48 6.40
N SER A 347 13.10 -18.32 5.75
CA SER A 347 13.30 -18.15 4.31
C SER A 347 14.13 -16.91 4.02
N ASP A 348 14.79 -16.87 2.87
CA ASP A 348 15.63 -15.76 2.46
C ASP A 348 14.90 -14.77 1.53
N HIS A 349 15.57 -13.67 1.17
CA HIS A 349 15.03 -12.66 0.28
C HIS A 349 14.73 -13.23 -1.09
N GLY A 350 13.53 -12.93 -1.60
CA GLY A 350 13.07 -13.29 -2.92
C GLY A 350 12.79 -12.06 -3.80
N TRP A 351 11.89 -12.19 -4.79
CA TRP A 351 11.55 -11.10 -5.69
C TRP A 351 10.05 -10.95 -5.88
N GLY A 352 9.41 -11.75 -6.73
CA GLY A 352 7.96 -11.73 -6.91
C GLY A 352 7.19 -12.21 -5.68
N SER A 353 6.05 -11.60 -5.42
CA SER A 353 5.18 -11.87 -4.28
C SER A 353 3.71 -11.91 -4.66
N HIS A 354 2.87 -12.49 -3.80
CA HIS A 354 1.42 -12.41 -3.91
C HIS A 354 0.88 -11.30 -3.01
N HIS A 355 -0.12 -10.57 -3.52
CA HIS A 355 -0.71 -9.45 -2.82
C HIS A 355 -2.24 -9.51 -2.86
N PHE A 356 -2.91 -8.75 -2.01
CA PHE A 356 -4.36 -8.65 -1.95
C PHE A 356 -4.82 -7.27 -2.42
N VAL A 357 -5.96 -7.23 -3.13
CA VAL A 357 -6.68 -6.00 -3.44
C VAL A 357 -8.10 -6.15 -2.90
N VAL A 358 -8.52 -5.23 -2.03
CA VAL A 358 -9.77 -5.26 -1.28
C VAL A 358 -10.58 -3.99 -1.54
N GLY A 359 -11.85 -4.11 -1.81
CA GLY A 359 -12.78 -2.98 -2.01
C GLY A 359 -14.07 -3.40 -2.70
N GLY A 360 -15.13 -2.63 -2.52
CA GLY A 360 -16.43 -2.94 -3.13
C GLY A 360 -16.44 -2.87 -4.66
N ALA A 361 -15.59 -2.02 -5.26
CA ALA A 361 -15.45 -1.90 -6.71
C ALA A 361 -14.52 -2.97 -7.32
N VAL A 362 -13.78 -3.71 -6.51
CA VAL A 362 -12.86 -4.75 -6.97
C VAL A 362 -13.66 -5.86 -7.65
N ALA A 363 -13.19 -6.35 -8.80
CA ALA A 363 -13.68 -7.58 -9.43
C ALA A 363 -13.18 -8.79 -8.62
N GLY A 364 -13.64 -8.89 -7.37
CA GLY A 364 -13.17 -9.86 -6.40
C GLY A 364 -13.50 -11.30 -6.77
N LYS A 365 -13.12 -12.24 -5.87
CA LYS A 365 -13.25 -13.68 -6.08
C LYS A 365 -12.51 -14.15 -7.34
N ARG A 366 -11.36 -13.51 -7.62
CA ARG A 366 -10.50 -13.74 -8.78
C ARG A 366 -9.03 -13.70 -8.41
N PHE A 367 -8.24 -14.35 -9.23
CA PHE A 367 -6.80 -14.19 -9.28
C PHE A 367 -6.45 -13.32 -10.49
N PHE A 368 -5.53 -12.39 -10.30
CA PHE A 368 -5.03 -11.49 -11.33
C PHE A 368 -3.53 -11.71 -11.55
N GLY A 369 -3.07 -11.48 -12.76
CA GLY A 369 -1.70 -11.79 -13.16
C GLY A 369 -1.53 -13.27 -13.56
N LYS A 370 -0.29 -13.70 -13.64
CA LYS A 370 0.06 -15.07 -14.05
C LYS A 370 0.54 -15.86 -12.83
N LEU A 371 -0.04 -17.04 -12.63
CA LEU A 371 0.42 -17.97 -11.61
C LEU A 371 1.84 -18.46 -11.94
N PRO A 372 2.83 -18.25 -11.05
CA PRO A 372 4.17 -18.76 -11.26
C PRO A 372 4.23 -20.27 -11.04
N VAL A 373 5.20 -20.92 -11.67
CA VAL A 373 5.50 -22.34 -11.42
C VAL A 373 6.22 -22.47 -10.08
N THR A 374 5.59 -23.15 -9.14
CA THR A 374 6.16 -23.44 -7.81
C THR A 374 7.17 -24.59 -7.92
N ALA A 375 8.37 -24.28 -8.36
CA ALA A 375 9.46 -25.24 -8.51
C ALA A 375 10.82 -24.58 -8.33
N VAL A 376 11.73 -25.24 -7.63
CA VAL A 376 13.14 -24.86 -7.57
C VAL A 376 13.82 -25.26 -8.89
N ASN A 377 14.65 -24.38 -9.42
CA ASN A 377 15.25 -24.47 -10.77
C ASN A 377 14.21 -24.55 -11.90
N GLY A 378 12.97 -24.13 -11.62
CA GLY A 378 11.89 -24.04 -12.61
C GLY A 378 12.02 -22.80 -13.51
N PRO A 379 11.09 -22.63 -14.46
CA PRO A 379 11.14 -21.54 -15.44
C PRO A 379 10.99 -20.13 -14.82
N ASP A 380 10.41 -20.04 -13.63
CA ASP A 380 10.18 -18.79 -12.93
C ASP A 380 11.15 -18.59 -11.73
N ASP A 381 12.13 -19.49 -11.54
CA ASP A 381 13.10 -19.41 -10.44
C ASP A 381 14.41 -18.76 -10.90
N VAL A 382 14.73 -17.61 -10.32
CA VAL A 382 16.03 -16.93 -10.54
C VAL A 382 17.13 -17.41 -9.60
N GLY A 383 16.86 -18.45 -8.81
CA GLY A 383 17.75 -19.10 -7.86
C GLY A 383 17.13 -19.21 -6.47
N GLN A 384 17.27 -20.36 -5.82
CA GLN A 384 16.75 -20.67 -4.49
C GLN A 384 15.21 -20.57 -4.37
N GLY A 385 14.48 -20.68 -5.47
CA GLY A 385 13.04 -20.46 -5.47
C GLY A 385 12.64 -18.98 -5.34
N ARG A 386 13.49 -18.05 -5.75
CA ARG A 386 13.11 -16.64 -5.91
C ARG A 386 12.30 -16.50 -7.17
N LEU A 387 11.03 -16.18 -7.03
CA LEU A 387 10.13 -16.06 -8.19
C LEU A 387 10.44 -14.81 -9.02
N LEU A 388 10.72 -14.99 -10.30
CA LEU A 388 10.78 -13.91 -11.28
C LEU A 388 9.38 -13.29 -11.42
N PRO A 389 9.18 -11.99 -11.16
CA PRO A 389 7.85 -11.39 -11.28
C PRO A 389 7.28 -11.51 -12.68
N THR A 390 5.99 -11.79 -12.77
CA THR A 390 5.23 -11.82 -14.03
C THR A 390 4.38 -10.58 -14.23
N THR A 391 4.21 -9.80 -13.17
CA THR A 391 3.48 -8.53 -13.14
C THR A 391 4.36 -7.48 -12.48
N SER A 392 4.53 -6.32 -13.11
CA SER A 392 5.28 -5.24 -12.49
C SER A 392 4.44 -4.45 -11.47
N VAL A 393 5.12 -3.81 -10.52
CA VAL A 393 4.51 -2.82 -9.64
C VAL A 393 3.86 -1.69 -10.42
N ASP A 394 4.49 -1.25 -11.53
CA ASP A 394 3.94 -0.20 -12.40
C ASP A 394 2.62 -0.63 -13.07
N GLN A 395 2.47 -1.91 -13.46
CA GLN A 395 1.20 -2.43 -14.00
C GLN A 395 0.10 -2.46 -12.94
N LEU A 396 0.42 -2.95 -11.74
CA LEU A 396 -0.53 -2.93 -10.62
C LEU A 396 -0.93 -1.50 -10.27
N GLY A 397 0.06 -0.62 -10.11
CA GLY A 397 -0.15 0.79 -9.79
C GLY A 397 -0.97 1.51 -10.86
N ALA A 398 -0.71 1.27 -12.15
CA ALA A 398 -1.47 1.85 -13.25
C ALA A 398 -2.95 1.45 -13.22
N ALA A 399 -3.25 0.16 -12.97
CA ALA A 399 -4.64 -0.28 -12.84
C ALA A 399 -5.36 0.38 -11.64
N LEU A 400 -4.66 0.55 -10.51
CA LEU A 400 -5.18 1.27 -9.34
C LEU A 400 -5.37 2.76 -9.64
N ALA A 401 -4.42 3.40 -10.33
CA ALA A 401 -4.47 4.80 -10.70
C ALA A 401 -5.58 5.12 -11.71
N THR A 402 -5.79 4.27 -12.71
CA THR A 402 -6.91 4.41 -13.66
C THR A 402 -8.25 4.34 -12.92
N TRP A 403 -8.42 3.37 -12.00
CA TRP A 403 -9.62 3.34 -11.13
C TRP A 403 -9.73 4.61 -10.30
N PHE A 404 -8.64 5.14 -9.76
CA PHE A 404 -8.63 6.35 -8.95
C PHE A 404 -9.02 7.60 -9.75
N GLY A 405 -8.90 7.58 -11.08
CA GLY A 405 -9.32 8.62 -12.00
C GLY A 405 -8.22 9.26 -12.82
N VAL A 406 -7.03 8.64 -12.88
CA VAL A 406 -5.92 9.10 -13.74
C VAL A 406 -6.21 8.74 -15.18
N ALA A 407 -6.03 9.67 -16.09
CA ALA A 407 -6.11 9.43 -17.51
C ALA A 407 -4.89 8.61 -18.00
N ASP A 408 -5.07 7.79 -19.02
CA ASP A 408 -3.99 6.95 -19.58
C ASP A 408 -2.78 7.77 -20.06
N SER A 409 -3.01 9.01 -20.51
CA SER A 409 -1.95 9.95 -20.90
C SER A 409 -1.02 10.32 -19.74
N ASP A 410 -1.55 10.34 -18.50
CA ASP A 410 -0.85 10.80 -17.31
C ASP A 410 -0.19 9.66 -16.53
N LEU A 411 -0.52 8.39 -16.85
CA LEU A 411 0.08 7.24 -16.19
C LEU A 411 1.62 7.25 -16.21
N PRO A 412 2.32 7.64 -17.31
CA PRO A 412 3.78 7.66 -17.31
C PRO A 412 4.40 8.69 -16.37
N THR A 413 3.67 9.74 -15.99
CA THR A 413 4.15 10.71 -14.98
C THR A 413 4.15 10.13 -13.58
N VAL A 414 3.23 9.18 -13.32
CA VAL A 414 3.12 8.45 -12.06
C VAL A 414 4.00 7.21 -12.06
N PHE A 415 4.03 6.48 -13.17
CA PHE A 415 4.75 5.20 -13.33
C PHE A 415 5.71 5.27 -14.52
N PRO A 416 6.99 5.58 -14.31
CA PRO A 416 7.94 5.84 -15.41
C PRO A 416 8.18 4.64 -16.33
N HIS A 417 7.98 3.42 -15.85
CA HIS A 417 8.20 2.20 -16.63
C HIS A 417 6.92 1.61 -17.23
N VAL A 418 5.75 2.20 -16.98
CA VAL A 418 4.46 1.61 -17.40
C VAL A 418 4.37 1.33 -18.90
N ARG A 419 4.98 2.17 -19.73
CA ARG A 419 5.00 2.00 -21.21
C ARG A 419 5.84 0.82 -21.69
N ASN A 420 6.67 0.24 -20.85
CA ASN A 420 7.45 -0.95 -21.17
C ASN A 420 6.59 -2.22 -21.10
N PHE A 421 5.38 -2.14 -20.56
CA PHE A 421 4.47 -3.25 -20.35
C PHE A 421 3.20 -3.10 -21.21
N ALA A 422 2.56 -4.22 -21.55
CA ALA A 422 1.30 -4.19 -22.26
C ALA A 422 0.22 -3.45 -21.44
N ALA A 423 -0.50 -2.55 -22.09
CA ALA A 423 -1.58 -1.80 -21.46
C ALA A 423 -2.80 -2.68 -21.16
N GLY A 424 -3.59 -2.31 -20.13
CA GLY A 424 -4.89 -2.93 -19.85
C GLY A 424 -4.84 -4.39 -19.37
N THR A 425 -3.69 -4.86 -18.88
CA THR A 425 -3.47 -6.28 -18.56
C THR A 425 -4.12 -6.76 -17.25
N LEU A 426 -4.55 -5.84 -16.39
CA LEU A 426 -5.09 -6.16 -15.06
C LEU A 426 -6.52 -5.61 -14.88
N PRO A 427 -7.56 -6.41 -15.18
CA PRO A 427 -8.95 -5.99 -15.00
C PRO A 427 -9.37 -6.11 -13.52
N LEU A 428 -8.78 -5.28 -12.64
CA LEU A 428 -8.98 -5.33 -11.20
C LEU A 428 -10.38 -4.90 -10.76
N PHE A 429 -11.06 -4.09 -11.57
CA PHE A 429 -12.32 -3.45 -11.19
C PHE A 429 -13.49 -3.90 -12.09
N ARG A 430 -14.70 -3.79 -11.52
CA ARG A 430 -15.97 -4.09 -12.21
C ARG A 430 -16.36 -2.97 -13.15
#